data_4d926f076dc2027f6d53e74e194604e0
#
_entry.id   4d926f076dc2027f6d53e74e194604e0
#
_cell.length_a   1.000
_cell.length_b   1.000
_cell.length_c   1.000
_cell.angle_alpha   90.00
_cell.angle_beta   90.00
_cell.angle_gamma   90.00
#
_symmetry.space_group_name_H-M   'P 1'
#
loop_
_entity.id
_entity.type
_entity.pdbx_description
1 polymer ?
#
loop_
_entity_poly.entity_id
_entity_poly.type
_entity_poly.pdbx_seq_one_letter_code
_entity_poly.pdbx_strand_id
1 'polypeptide(L)'
;MHIAVLMLALMTIAMTAASQAQPAAKPVKLVVLGDSLSAGLGLPAQEAFPQKLQKALQAKGIAVDMTNAGVSGDTTSGGRDRLDWSVPDGTDGVFVELGANDALRGIDPDLTRAALTDIVQRLKARKIAVMLCGMLAPPNYGADYAARFNSIYPDLAKKFDVPLYPFFLDGVAADAKLNQADGIHPTAAGVDIIVGNIMPAVEAFLGTIAEQRR
;
A
#
# COMPACT_ATOMS: atom_id res chain seq x y z
N MET A 1 30.73 36.99 -74.82
CA MET A 1 29.53 36.29 -74.25
C MET A 1 30.03 35.38 -73.10
N HIS A 2 29.91 35.83 -71.88
CA HIS A 2 30.33 35.05 -70.70
C HIS A 2 29.09 34.85 -69.84
N ILE A 3 28.62 33.60 -69.72
CA ILE A 3 27.50 33.23 -68.87
C ILE A 3 28.08 32.83 -67.50
N ALA A 4 27.80 33.65 -66.47
CA ALA A 4 28.13 33.34 -65.09
C ALA A 4 27.04 32.43 -64.50
N VAL A 5 27.41 31.23 -64.09
CA VAL A 5 26.54 30.29 -63.39
C VAL A 5 26.66 30.58 -61.90
N LEU A 6 25.57 31.03 -61.30
CA LEU A 6 25.45 31.29 -59.84
C LEU A 6 25.02 30.00 -59.13
N MET A 7 25.93 29.35 -58.42
CA MET A 7 25.63 28.20 -57.55
C MET A 7 25.10 28.70 -56.20
N LEU A 8 23.79 28.49 -55.99
CA LEU A 8 23.12 28.78 -54.73
C LEU A 8 23.24 27.54 -53.83
N ALA A 9 24.14 27.56 -52.82
CA ALA A 9 24.25 26.50 -51.83
C ALA A 9 23.18 26.66 -50.76
N LEU A 10 22.15 25.80 -50.81
CA LEU A 10 21.18 25.66 -49.69
C LEU A 10 21.87 24.96 -48.51
N MET A 11 22.16 25.68 -47.45
CA MET A 11 22.62 25.14 -46.18
C MET A 11 21.40 24.76 -45.34
N THR A 12 21.01 23.48 -45.33
CA THR A 12 19.97 22.95 -44.47
C THR A 12 20.51 22.82 -43.07
N ILE A 13 20.13 23.73 -42.16
CA ILE A 13 20.40 23.61 -40.73
C ILE A 13 19.46 22.58 -40.15
N ALA A 14 19.96 21.37 -39.90
CA ALA A 14 19.24 20.34 -39.13
C ALA A 14 19.22 20.78 -37.67
N MET A 15 18.13 21.36 -37.19
CA MET A 15 17.86 21.57 -35.77
C MET A 15 17.63 20.19 -35.12
N THR A 16 18.67 19.65 -34.49
CA THR A 16 18.51 18.51 -33.55
C THR A 16 17.82 19.04 -32.29
N ALA A 17 16.54 18.82 -32.17
CA ALA A 17 15.81 19.03 -30.93
C ALA A 17 16.40 18.10 -29.87
N ALA A 18 17.25 18.63 -29.00
CA ALA A 18 17.68 17.93 -27.80
C ALA A 18 16.43 17.70 -26.94
N SER A 19 15.95 16.46 -26.91
CA SER A 19 14.91 16.03 -25.98
C SER A 19 15.46 16.27 -24.57
N GLN A 20 15.02 17.33 -23.92
CA GLN A 20 15.32 17.53 -22.49
C GLN A 20 14.60 16.42 -21.73
N ALA A 21 15.35 15.44 -21.26
CA ALA A 21 14.85 14.43 -20.35
C ALA A 21 14.27 15.15 -19.13
N GLN A 22 12.95 15.08 -18.99
CA GLN A 22 12.25 15.63 -17.83
C GLN A 22 12.84 14.96 -16.58
N PRO A 23 13.24 15.69 -15.53
CA PRO A 23 13.81 15.08 -14.34
C PRO A 23 12.83 14.03 -13.82
N ALA A 24 13.33 12.81 -13.58
CA ALA A 24 12.50 11.71 -13.08
C ALA A 24 11.78 12.16 -11.81
N ALA A 25 10.46 12.02 -11.78
CA ALA A 25 9.67 12.38 -10.62
C ALA A 25 10.20 11.65 -9.39
N LYS A 26 10.32 12.36 -8.26
CA LYS A 26 10.75 11.74 -7.00
C LYS A 26 9.79 10.60 -6.65
N PRO A 27 10.30 9.42 -6.26
CA PRO A 27 9.43 8.30 -5.89
C PRO A 27 8.49 8.67 -4.75
N VAL A 28 7.29 8.10 -4.76
CA VAL A 28 6.34 8.22 -3.66
C VAL A 28 6.82 7.32 -2.53
N LYS A 29 7.07 7.89 -1.35
CA LYS A 29 7.52 7.16 -0.17
C LYS A 29 6.34 6.58 0.59
N LEU A 30 6.25 5.28 0.63
CA LEU A 30 5.15 4.53 1.23
C LEU A 30 5.65 3.67 2.38
N VAL A 31 4.85 3.53 3.42
CA VAL A 31 5.09 2.60 4.52
C VAL A 31 3.91 1.64 4.61
N VAL A 32 4.18 0.35 4.76
CA VAL A 32 3.17 -0.63 5.13
C VAL A 32 3.31 -0.91 6.63
N LEU A 33 2.43 -0.30 7.42
CA LEU A 33 2.30 -0.54 8.87
C LEU A 33 1.37 -1.73 9.05
N GLY A 34 1.96 -2.90 9.31
CA GLY A 34 1.21 -4.15 9.34
C GLY A 34 1.74 -5.17 10.34
N ASP A 35 1.20 -6.37 10.23
CA ASP A 35 1.58 -7.51 11.07
C ASP A 35 2.41 -8.56 10.29
N SER A 36 2.20 -9.84 10.56
CA SER A 36 2.90 -10.95 9.89
C SER A 36 2.55 -11.06 8.40
N LEU A 37 1.37 -10.62 7.98
CA LEU A 37 0.93 -10.64 6.59
C LEU A 37 1.75 -9.66 5.74
N SER A 38 2.09 -8.50 6.30
CA SER A 38 2.98 -7.52 5.67
C SER A 38 4.45 -7.87 5.84
N ALA A 39 4.85 -8.37 7.03
CA ALA A 39 6.22 -8.80 7.30
C ALA A 39 6.69 -9.91 6.36
N GLY A 40 5.76 -10.72 5.85
CA GLY A 40 6.05 -11.88 5.00
C GLY A 40 6.53 -13.08 5.82
N LEU A 41 5.85 -13.38 6.96
CA LEU A 41 6.20 -14.51 7.80
C LEU A 41 6.29 -15.81 7.00
N GLY A 42 7.42 -16.52 7.15
CA GLY A 42 7.69 -17.77 6.44
C GLY A 42 8.12 -17.61 4.97
N LEU A 43 8.26 -16.37 4.48
CA LEU A 43 8.67 -16.08 3.10
C LEU A 43 10.05 -15.40 3.06
N PRO A 44 10.82 -15.58 1.97
CA PRO A 44 11.96 -14.71 1.68
C PRO A 44 11.50 -13.24 1.60
N ALA A 45 12.34 -12.30 2.04
CA ALA A 45 11.99 -10.88 2.12
C ALA A 45 11.43 -10.30 0.81
N GLN A 46 11.98 -10.70 -0.35
CA GLN A 46 11.53 -10.25 -1.68
C GLN A 46 10.14 -10.77 -2.07
N GLU A 47 9.61 -11.78 -1.37
CA GLU A 47 8.28 -12.36 -1.58
C GLU A 47 7.22 -11.76 -0.63
N ALA A 48 7.63 -10.91 0.30
CA ALA A 48 6.70 -10.20 1.18
C ALA A 48 5.83 -9.20 0.39
N PHE A 49 4.62 -8.95 0.88
CA PHE A 49 3.64 -8.08 0.22
C PHE A 49 4.20 -6.70 -0.20
N PRO A 50 4.89 -5.93 0.67
CA PRO A 50 5.36 -4.61 0.28
C PRO A 50 6.36 -4.65 -0.89
N GLN A 51 7.27 -5.62 -0.90
CA GLN A 51 8.29 -5.78 -1.94
C GLN A 51 7.67 -6.21 -3.28
N LYS A 52 6.71 -7.14 -3.25
CA LYS A 52 5.98 -7.55 -4.45
C LYS A 52 5.14 -6.41 -5.01
N LEU A 53 4.44 -5.67 -4.15
CA LEU A 53 3.66 -4.51 -4.57
C LEU A 53 4.54 -3.42 -5.19
N GLN A 54 5.67 -3.09 -4.56
CA GLN A 54 6.63 -2.15 -5.12
C GLN A 54 7.09 -2.57 -6.52
N LYS A 55 7.49 -3.84 -6.67
CA LYS A 55 7.93 -4.38 -7.97
C LYS A 55 6.83 -4.30 -9.03
N ALA A 56 5.59 -4.61 -8.67
CA ALA A 56 4.44 -4.54 -9.58
C ALA A 56 4.14 -3.09 -10.01
N LEU A 57 4.21 -2.12 -9.10
CA LEU A 57 4.04 -0.70 -9.41
C LEU A 57 5.17 -0.17 -10.31
N GLN A 58 6.42 -0.53 -10.02
CA GLN A 58 7.57 -0.17 -10.85
C GLN A 58 7.47 -0.74 -12.26
N ALA A 59 6.97 -1.97 -12.43
CA ALA A 59 6.71 -2.57 -13.74
C ALA A 59 5.66 -1.79 -14.56
N LYS A 60 4.76 -1.05 -13.88
CA LYS A 60 3.79 -0.13 -14.50
C LYS A 60 4.36 1.29 -14.72
N GLY A 61 5.64 1.52 -14.44
CA GLY A 61 6.28 2.83 -14.57
C GLY A 61 5.98 3.80 -13.41
N ILE A 62 5.40 3.32 -12.31
CA ILE A 62 5.06 4.13 -11.14
C ILE A 62 6.23 4.06 -10.16
N ALA A 63 6.92 5.21 -9.96
CA ALA A 63 8.06 5.29 -9.07
C ALA A 63 7.61 5.37 -7.61
N VAL A 64 7.84 4.29 -6.86
CA VAL A 64 7.57 4.20 -5.41
C VAL A 64 8.79 3.67 -4.67
N ASP A 65 8.92 4.09 -3.41
CA ASP A 65 9.87 3.58 -2.43
C ASP A 65 9.04 3.08 -1.23
N MET A 66 9.01 1.76 -1.02
CA MET A 66 8.10 1.12 -0.08
C MET A 66 8.86 0.49 1.08
N THR A 67 8.60 0.97 2.28
CA THR A 67 9.14 0.42 3.52
C THR A 67 8.18 -0.62 4.10
N ASN A 68 8.70 -1.82 4.37
CA ASN A 68 8.00 -2.83 5.13
C ASN A 68 8.17 -2.56 6.63
N ALA A 69 7.10 -2.12 7.30
CA ALA A 69 7.01 -1.94 8.73
C ALA A 69 6.05 -2.98 9.37
N GLY A 70 6.01 -4.19 8.80
CA GLY A 70 5.29 -5.32 9.38
C GLY A 70 6.04 -5.91 10.58
N VAL A 71 5.30 -6.23 11.65
CA VAL A 71 5.82 -6.93 12.83
C VAL A 71 4.92 -8.13 13.13
N SER A 72 5.47 -9.33 12.97
CA SER A 72 4.71 -10.57 13.16
C SER A 72 4.09 -10.67 14.54
N GLY A 73 2.79 -10.98 14.58
CA GLY A 73 2.02 -11.08 15.82
C GLY A 73 1.50 -9.75 16.36
N ASP A 74 1.75 -8.65 15.70
CA ASP A 74 1.32 -7.34 16.17
C ASP A 74 -0.20 -7.18 16.12
N THR A 75 -0.73 -6.50 17.12
CA THR A 75 -2.13 -6.08 17.19
C THR A 75 -2.25 -4.62 16.74
N THR A 76 -3.46 -4.13 16.60
CA THR A 76 -3.70 -2.70 16.33
C THR A 76 -3.10 -1.81 17.43
N SER A 77 -3.16 -2.23 18.70
CA SER A 77 -2.52 -1.52 19.81
C SER A 77 -1.01 -1.51 19.69
N GLY A 78 -0.37 -2.64 19.32
CA GLY A 78 1.08 -2.71 19.10
C GLY A 78 1.51 -1.79 17.96
N GLY A 79 0.80 -1.84 16.82
CA GLY A 79 1.06 -0.94 15.70
C GLY A 79 0.92 0.55 16.06
N ARG A 80 -0.10 0.90 16.86
CA ARG A 80 -0.29 2.24 17.40
C ARG A 80 0.91 2.71 18.25
N ASP A 81 1.37 1.84 19.14
CA ASP A 81 2.41 2.18 20.12
C ASP A 81 3.77 2.40 19.44
N ARG A 82 4.01 1.77 18.29
CA ARG A 82 5.23 1.93 17.50
C ARG A 82 5.08 2.89 16.31
N LEU A 83 3.95 3.58 16.15
CA LEU A 83 3.64 4.38 14.96
C LEU A 83 4.74 5.39 14.61
N ASP A 84 5.22 6.14 15.60
CA ASP A 84 6.12 7.26 15.35
C ASP A 84 7.50 6.83 14.82
N TRP A 85 8.04 5.71 15.32
CA TRP A 85 9.31 5.21 14.83
C TRP A 85 9.17 4.32 13.58
N SER A 86 7.98 3.74 13.34
CA SER A 86 7.70 2.94 12.15
C SER A 86 7.40 3.78 10.91
N VAL A 87 6.90 5.00 11.10
CA VAL A 87 6.53 5.92 10.01
C VAL A 87 7.38 7.19 10.14
N PRO A 88 8.55 7.24 9.47
CA PRO A 88 9.46 8.38 9.56
C PRO A 88 8.88 9.63 8.88
N ASP A 89 9.43 10.80 9.22
CA ASP A 89 9.11 12.05 8.54
C ASP A 89 9.46 11.99 7.05
N GLY A 90 8.64 12.64 6.24
CA GLY A 90 8.77 12.60 4.79
C GLY A 90 8.15 11.38 4.13
N THR A 91 7.41 10.54 4.89
CA THR A 91 6.49 9.52 4.34
C THR A 91 5.31 10.22 3.68
N ASP A 92 4.96 9.82 2.45
CA ASP A 92 3.83 10.37 1.71
C ASP A 92 2.53 9.65 1.98
N GLY A 93 2.59 8.33 2.16
CA GLY A 93 1.41 7.51 2.41
C GLY A 93 1.70 6.26 3.24
N VAL A 94 0.68 5.80 3.96
CA VAL A 94 0.74 4.61 4.81
C VAL A 94 -0.43 3.68 4.48
N PHE A 95 -0.10 2.41 4.24
CA PHE A 95 -1.06 1.32 4.29
C PHE A 95 -1.15 0.83 5.73
N VAL A 96 -2.33 0.87 6.32
CA VAL A 96 -2.59 0.33 7.67
C VAL A 96 -3.20 -1.05 7.51
N GLU A 97 -2.36 -2.07 7.65
CA GLU A 97 -2.68 -3.50 7.51
C GLU A 97 -2.51 -4.15 8.89
N LEU A 98 -3.47 -3.93 9.79
CA LEU A 98 -3.47 -4.39 11.18
C LEU A 98 -4.87 -4.84 11.58
N GLY A 99 -4.98 -5.76 12.53
CA GLY A 99 -6.22 -6.20 13.13
C GLY A 99 -6.49 -7.70 12.96
N ALA A 100 -5.73 -8.41 12.12
CA ALA A 100 -5.86 -9.86 12.01
C ALA A 100 -5.60 -10.54 13.36
N ASN A 101 -4.56 -10.12 14.08
CA ASN A 101 -4.24 -10.65 15.40
C ASN A 101 -5.27 -10.26 16.46
N ASP A 102 -5.88 -9.10 16.38
CA ASP A 102 -6.99 -8.70 17.24
C ASP A 102 -8.17 -9.65 17.06
N ALA A 103 -8.58 -9.91 15.81
CA ALA A 103 -9.65 -10.83 15.49
C ALA A 103 -9.34 -12.26 15.90
N LEU A 104 -8.14 -12.77 15.63
CA LEU A 104 -7.72 -14.14 15.98
C LEU A 104 -7.67 -14.38 17.49
N ARG A 105 -7.39 -13.34 18.28
CA ARG A 105 -7.32 -13.43 19.75
C ARG A 105 -8.61 -13.03 20.44
N GLY A 106 -9.66 -12.69 19.69
CA GLY A 106 -10.94 -12.27 20.24
C GLY A 106 -10.84 -10.98 21.09
N ILE A 107 -9.93 -10.08 20.73
CA ILE A 107 -9.80 -8.76 21.38
C ILE A 107 -11.10 -7.98 21.17
N ASP A 108 -11.56 -7.27 22.21
CA ASP A 108 -12.78 -6.46 22.10
C ASP A 108 -12.68 -5.51 20.89
N PRO A 109 -13.63 -5.56 19.94
CA PRO A 109 -13.64 -4.72 18.75
C PRO A 109 -13.56 -3.21 19.05
N ASP A 110 -14.00 -2.76 20.22
CA ASP A 110 -13.91 -1.36 20.61
C ASP A 110 -12.45 -0.93 20.88
N LEU A 111 -11.61 -1.83 21.41
CA LEU A 111 -10.17 -1.57 21.57
C LEU A 111 -9.46 -1.51 20.22
N THR A 112 -9.78 -2.42 19.30
CA THR A 112 -9.28 -2.42 17.92
C THR A 112 -9.67 -1.12 17.22
N ARG A 113 -10.94 -0.71 17.32
CA ARG A 113 -11.47 0.53 16.75
C ARG A 113 -10.76 1.75 17.32
N ALA A 114 -10.54 1.80 18.63
CA ALA A 114 -9.86 2.91 19.29
C ALA A 114 -8.40 3.04 18.81
N ALA A 115 -7.66 1.93 18.72
CA ALA A 115 -6.27 1.94 18.26
C ALA A 115 -6.16 2.37 16.79
N LEU A 116 -6.99 1.83 15.89
CA LEU A 116 -7.01 2.24 14.47
C LEU A 116 -7.43 3.71 14.31
N THR A 117 -8.38 4.18 15.14
CA THR A 117 -8.78 5.60 15.17
C THR A 117 -7.59 6.49 15.47
N ASP A 118 -6.82 6.17 16.52
CA ASP A 118 -5.63 6.95 16.93
C ASP A 118 -4.56 6.93 15.82
N ILE A 119 -4.28 5.77 15.24
CA ILE A 119 -3.34 5.63 14.11
C ILE A 119 -3.73 6.59 12.98
N VAL A 120 -4.97 6.52 12.50
CA VAL A 120 -5.44 7.36 11.38
C VAL A 120 -5.38 8.84 11.74
N GLN A 121 -5.80 9.22 12.94
CA GLN A 121 -5.77 10.62 13.40
C GLN A 121 -4.34 11.17 13.43
N ARG A 122 -3.38 10.42 14.00
CA ARG A 122 -1.97 10.83 14.09
C ARG A 122 -1.32 10.95 12.71
N LEU A 123 -1.58 10.02 11.80
CA LEU A 123 -1.09 10.09 10.42
C LEU A 123 -1.65 11.31 9.68
N LYS A 124 -2.97 11.54 9.78
CA LYS A 124 -3.61 12.72 9.16
C LYS A 124 -3.12 14.04 9.75
N ALA A 125 -2.87 14.11 11.07
CA ALA A 125 -2.28 15.29 11.71
C ALA A 125 -0.88 15.61 11.17
N ARG A 126 -0.12 14.59 10.76
CA ARG A 126 1.18 14.71 10.08
C ARG A 126 1.05 14.93 8.57
N LYS A 127 -0.18 15.08 8.03
CA LYS A 127 -0.47 15.24 6.58
C LYS A 127 0.01 14.06 5.74
N ILE A 128 0.05 12.87 6.32
CA ILE A 128 0.39 11.62 5.63
C ILE A 128 -0.91 11.01 5.11
N ALA A 129 -0.95 10.65 3.83
CA ALA A 129 -2.09 9.95 3.26
C ALA A 129 -2.23 8.55 3.88
N VAL A 130 -3.47 8.09 4.09
CA VAL A 130 -3.75 6.79 4.73
C VAL A 130 -4.65 5.97 3.82
N MET A 131 -4.32 4.69 3.66
CA MET A 131 -5.20 3.67 3.09
C MET A 131 -5.40 2.57 4.12
N LEU A 132 -6.65 2.24 4.42
CA LEU A 132 -6.99 1.12 5.30
C LEU A 132 -7.04 -0.18 4.50
N CYS A 133 -6.39 -1.22 5.01
CA CYS A 133 -6.52 -2.60 4.52
C CYS A 133 -7.35 -3.37 5.55
N GLY A 134 -8.62 -3.63 5.20
CA GLY A 134 -9.60 -4.21 6.12
C GLY A 134 -9.33 -5.67 6.43
N MET A 135 -9.79 -6.09 7.60
CA MET A 135 -9.80 -7.46 8.07
C MET A 135 -11.22 -7.90 8.42
N LEU A 136 -11.46 -9.20 8.36
CA LEU A 136 -12.73 -9.82 8.77
C LEU A 136 -12.50 -10.71 9.98
N ALA A 137 -13.48 -10.72 10.89
CA ALA A 137 -13.47 -11.61 12.04
C ALA A 137 -13.68 -13.08 11.60
N PRO A 138 -12.95 -14.04 12.20
CA PRO A 138 -13.21 -15.44 11.98
C PRO A 138 -14.58 -15.81 12.57
N PRO A 139 -15.28 -16.84 12.02
CA PRO A 139 -16.67 -17.14 12.39
C PRO A 139 -16.85 -17.73 13.80
N ASN A 140 -15.78 -18.16 14.45
CA ASN A 140 -15.81 -18.88 15.72
C ASN A 140 -16.16 -18.02 16.96
N TYR A 141 -16.12 -16.68 16.84
CA TYR A 141 -16.49 -15.77 17.94
C TYR A 141 -17.97 -15.34 17.94
N GLY A 142 -18.77 -15.89 17.01
CA GLY A 142 -20.20 -15.61 16.91
C GLY A 142 -20.55 -14.32 16.15
N ALA A 143 -21.84 -14.19 15.84
CA ALA A 143 -22.35 -13.16 14.95
C ALA A 143 -22.18 -11.73 15.52
N ASP A 144 -22.36 -11.56 16.82
CA ASP A 144 -22.25 -10.24 17.46
C ASP A 144 -20.83 -9.69 17.41
N TYR A 145 -19.83 -10.54 17.69
CA TYR A 145 -18.42 -10.16 17.56
C TYR A 145 -18.08 -9.81 16.11
N ALA A 146 -18.48 -10.68 15.17
CA ALA A 146 -18.23 -10.46 13.75
C ALA A 146 -18.87 -9.17 13.24
N ALA A 147 -20.11 -8.86 13.62
CA ALA A 147 -20.78 -7.63 13.23
C ALA A 147 -20.04 -6.39 13.74
N ARG A 148 -19.63 -6.39 15.03
CA ARG A 148 -18.88 -5.28 15.63
C ARG A 148 -17.49 -5.12 14.99
N PHE A 149 -16.76 -6.21 14.76
CA PHE A 149 -15.42 -6.18 14.19
C PHE A 149 -15.43 -5.76 12.72
N ASN A 150 -16.29 -6.38 11.90
CA ASN A 150 -16.31 -6.15 10.47
C ASN A 150 -16.79 -4.74 10.09
N SER A 151 -17.50 -4.04 11.00
CA SER A 151 -17.90 -2.65 10.79
C SER A 151 -16.76 -1.64 11.02
N ILE A 152 -15.65 -2.02 11.66
CA ILE A 152 -14.59 -1.08 12.06
C ILE A 152 -14.00 -0.34 10.86
N TYR A 153 -13.54 -1.08 9.86
CA TYR A 153 -12.83 -0.48 8.72
C TYR A 153 -13.73 0.39 7.84
N PRO A 154 -14.93 -0.03 7.42
CA PRO A 154 -15.81 0.83 6.64
C PRO A 154 -16.27 2.07 7.42
N ASP A 155 -16.51 1.95 8.73
CA ASP A 155 -16.87 3.10 9.56
C ASP A 155 -15.72 4.11 9.65
N LEU A 156 -14.48 3.64 9.86
CA LEU A 156 -13.30 4.50 9.94
C LEU A 156 -12.97 5.13 8.59
N ALA A 157 -13.05 4.36 7.49
CA ALA A 157 -12.84 4.87 6.15
C ALA A 157 -13.80 6.03 5.84
N LYS A 158 -15.08 5.83 6.14
CA LYS A 158 -16.12 6.87 6.00
C LYS A 158 -15.87 8.07 6.91
N LYS A 159 -15.57 7.82 8.21
CA LYS A 159 -15.36 8.88 9.21
C LYS A 159 -14.19 9.81 8.86
N PHE A 160 -13.10 9.24 8.34
CA PHE A 160 -11.87 9.97 8.07
C PHE A 160 -11.69 10.36 6.61
N ASP A 161 -12.62 9.95 5.75
CA ASP A 161 -12.53 10.13 4.29
C ASP A 161 -11.19 9.59 3.75
N VAL A 162 -10.94 8.31 3.99
CA VAL A 162 -9.72 7.62 3.54
C VAL A 162 -10.08 6.37 2.72
N PRO A 163 -9.27 6.02 1.72
CA PRO A 163 -9.46 4.81 0.94
C PRO A 163 -9.48 3.55 1.81
N LEU A 164 -10.32 2.59 1.43
CA LEU A 164 -10.42 1.28 2.04
C LEU A 164 -10.27 0.19 0.99
N TYR A 165 -9.35 -0.75 1.21
CA TYR A 165 -9.40 -2.08 0.61
C TYR A 165 -10.15 -3.01 1.58
N PRO A 166 -11.34 -3.51 1.24
CA PRO A 166 -12.27 -4.04 2.25
C PRO A 166 -11.79 -5.27 2.99
N PHE A 167 -11.07 -6.17 2.30
CA PHE A 167 -10.52 -7.38 2.91
C PHE A 167 -9.15 -7.72 2.32
N PHE A 168 -8.10 -7.60 3.14
CA PHE A 168 -6.71 -7.76 2.68
C PHE A 168 -6.43 -9.15 2.08
N LEU A 169 -7.05 -10.20 2.62
CA LEU A 169 -6.89 -11.59 2.18
C LEU A 169 -7.94 -12.04 1.15
N ASP A 170 -8.58 -11.11 0.45
CA ASP A 170 -9.56 -11.43 -0.57
C ASP A 170 -8.97 -12.34 -1.67
N GLY A 171 -9.67 -13.44 -1.97
CA GLY A 171 -9.22 -14.46 -2.91
C GLY A 171 -8.12 -15.40 -2.40
N VAL A 172 -7.65 -15.24 -1.13
CA VAL A 172 -6.58 -16.05 -0.54
C VAL A 172 -7.03 -16.76 0.74
N ALA A 173 -7.84 -16.10 1.58
CA ALA A 173 -8.30 -16.68 2.82
C ALA A 173 -8.99 -18.03 2.60
N ALA A 174 -8.65 -19.03 3.44
CA ALA A 174 -9.18 -20.39 3.44
C ALA A 174 -8.82 -21.24 2.18
N ASP A 175 -8.03 -20.76 1.24
CA ASP A 175 -7.49 -21.59 0.16
C ASP A 175 -6.16 -22.24 0.59
N ALA A 176 -6.17 -23.56 0.79
CA ALA A 176 -4.99 -24.32 1.23
C ALA A 176 -3.80 -24.27 0.26
N LYS A 177 -4.01 -23.91 -1.02
CA LYS A 177 -2.93 -23.76 -2.01
C LYS A 177 -2.26 -22.39 -1.94
N LEU A 178 -2.99 -21.41 -1.44
CA LEU A 178 -2.55 -20.02 -1.34
C LEU A 178 -2.06 -19.64 0.06
N ASN A 179 -2.28 -20.54 1.05
CA ASN A 179 -1.81 -20.36 2.42
C ASN A 179 -0.76 -21.42 2.79
N GLN A 180 0.11 -21.05 3.73
CA GLN A 180 1.09 -21.96 4.34
C GLN A 180 0.38 -23.04 5.17
N ALA A 181 1.14 -24.00 5.69
CA ALA A 181 0.59 -25.13 6.43
C ALA A 181 -0.25 -24.74 7.67
N ASP A 182 -0.09 -23.53 8.19
CA ASP A 182 -0.87 -23.00 9.30
C ASP A 182 -2.28 -22.52 8.88
N GLY A 183 -2.55 -22.43 7.56
CA GLY A 183 -3.84 -21.99 7.02
C GLY A 183 -4.16 -20.50 7.19
N ILE A 184 -3.19 -19.70 7.66
CA ILE A 184 -3.36 -18.28 8.02
C ILE A 184 -2.49 -17.38 7.15
N HIS A 185 -1.20 -17.74 7.00
CA HIS A 185 -0.23 -16.91 6.30
C HIS A 185 -0.17 -17.28 4.81
N PRO A 186 -0.25 -16.31 3.90
CA PRO A 186 -0.16 -16.56 2.47
C PRO A 186 1.18 -17.21 2.07
N THR A 187 1.15 -18.06 1.05
CA THR A 187 2.34 -18.45 0.29
C THR A 187 2.77 -17.31 -0.63
N ALA A 188 3.93 -17.42 -1.28
CA ALA A 188 4.36 -16.45 -2.29
C ALA A 188 3.30 -16.27 -3.40
N ALA A 189 2.63 -17.35 -3.83
CA ALA A 189 1.53 -17.30 -4.79
C ALA A 189 0.29 -16.59 -4.21
N GLY A 190 -0.02 -16.80 -2.93
CA GLY A 190 -1.08 -16.05 -2.25
C GLY A 190 -0.80 -14.56 -2.20
N VAL A 191 0.45 -14.16 -1.94
CA VAL A 191 0.85 -12.75 -1.97
C VAL A 191 0.70 -12.15 -3.38
N ASP A 192 0.99 -12.90 -4.45
CA ASP A 192 0.76 -12.44 -5.83
C ASP A 192 -0.71 -12.14 -6.11
N ILE A 193 -1.62 -12.98 -5.61
CA ILE A 193 -3.07 -12.75 -5.71
C ILE A 193 -3.48 -11.49 -4.94
N ILE A 194 -2.99 -11.30 -3.69
CA ILE A 194 -3.26 -10.08 -2.91
C ILE A 194 -2.79 -8.85 -3.67
N VAL A 195 -1.56 -8.85 -4.21
CA VAL A 195 -1.01 -7.73 -4.98
C VAL A 195 -1.87 -7.43 -6.21
N GLY A 196 -2.30 -8.47 -6.94
CA GLY A 196 -3.17 -8.30 -8.10
C GLY A 196 -4.53 -7.67 -7.74
N ASN A 197 -5.16 -8.17 -6.68
CA ASN A 197 -6.49 -7.74 -6.25
C ASN A 197 -6.50 -6.32 -5.68
N ILE A 198 -5.48 -5.94 -4.90
CA ILE A 198 -5.39 -4.60 -4.28
C ILE A 198 -4.95 -3.51 -5.28
N MET A 199 -4.31 -3.87 -6.39
CA MET A 199 -3.69 -2.94 -7.32
C MET A 199 -4.58 -1.76 -7.75
N PRO A 200 -5.86 -1.95 -8.15
CA PRO A 200 -6.71 -0.82 -8.55
C PRO A 200 -6.92 0.19 -7.41
N ALA A 201 -7.07 -0.29 -6.17
CA ALA A 201 -7.23 0.57 -5.01
C ALA A 201 -5.93 1.33 -4.68
N VAL A 202 -4.79 0.69 -4.86
CA VAL A 202 -3.46 1.31 -4.69
C VAL A 202 -3.23 2.40 -5.74
N GLU A 203 -3.55 2.16 -6.99
CA GLU A 203 -3.43 3.17 -8.06
C GLU A 203 -4.30 4.40 -7.77
N ALA A 204 -5.54 4.20 -7.32
CA ALA A 204 -6.41 5.29 -6.89
C ALA A 204 -5.83 6.05 -5.69
N PHE A 205 -5.30 5.34 -4.68
CA PHE A 205 -4.63 5.95 -3.53
C PHE A 205 -3.42 6.79 -3.93
N LEU A 206 -2.59 6.31 -4.85
CA LEU A 206 -1.45 7.07 -5.37
C LEU A 206 -1.89 8.34 -6.12
N GLY A 207 -3.04 8.30 -6.80
CA GLY A 207 -3.67 9.47 -7.40
C GLY A 207 -3.96 10.57 -6.39
N THR A 208 -4.52 10.22 -5.22
CA THR A 208 -4.80 11.19 -4.15
C THR A 208 -3.51 11.80 -3.58
N ILE A 209 -2.44 11.01 -3.44
CA ILE A 209 -1.12 11.51 -3.00
C ILE A 209 -0.54 12.49 -4.03
N ALA A 210 -0.66 12.19 -5.31
CA ALA A 210 -0.18 13.08 -6.37
C ALA A 210 -0.91 14.42 -6.38
N GLU A 211 -2.19 14.46 -6.06
CA GLU A 211 -2.98 15.70 -5.92
C GLU A 211 -2.53 16.52 -4.71
N GLN A 212 -2.21 15.90 -3.59
CA GLN A 212 -1.73 16.56 -2.38
C GLN A 212 -0.31 17.16 -2.51
N ARG A 213 0.49 16.65 -3.46
CA ARG A 213 1.86 17.11 -3.73
C ARG A 213 1.93 18.31 -4.70
N ARG A 214 0.81 18.69 -5.33
CA ARG A 214 0.72 19.84 -6.26
C ARG A 214 0.48 21.13 -5.51
#